data_1c8b8d9f8df0b8ff15a01be7d8ff2f16
#
_entry.id   1c8b8d9f8df0b8ff15a01be7d8ff2f16
#
_cell.length_a   1.000
_cell.length_b   1.000
_cell.length_c   1.000
_cell.angle_alpha   90.00
_cell.angle_beta   90.00
_cell.angle_gamma   90.00
#
_symmetry.space_group_name_H-M   'P 1'
#
loop_
_entity.id
_entity.type
_entity.pdbx_description
1 polymer ?
#
loop_
_entity_poly.entity_id
_entity_poly.type
_entity_poly.pdbx_seq_one_letter_code
_entity_poly.pdbx_strand_id
1 'polypeptide(L)'
;NRQHIVSAAQLLVSSPAVNDEQLMALQALRNDIGRLQHQQAHGAPWYQRFGLDHNAPLLAALMPWYGQANNRLIRDAAAQALTKQLNALADLPPRSPLREKRAKRGYDQLKAYLMMAHPEKADAAFFAQVMKTAEPSRPGLSPALWQEMAPDLHTFYMQSLPAQPSWKITPDAALVAQVRRVLLEQTGQRNAESTLYENMLTAVRRNYADMTLEDMTPQTDARRLFSTDEVVPGMFTRQAWEGGIQDAIDAAVASRRDEIDWVLSDNRNTVSTDVSPDALKQRLTNRYFTDFAGAWLNFLNSIRLNPAHNITDVTDQLTLTGDVRQSPLIALMNTLAWQGQTGEQGEAISDSLMRTAKNLPGKDKKPVIDQQAAGPRGPLDSTFGPLLTLTGKNSAQKVMAADSS
;
A
#
# COMPACT_ATOMS: atom_id res chain seq x y z
N ASN A 1 15.85 -31.88 -29.31
CA ASN A 1 15.61 -30.81 -28.36
C ASN A 1 16.82 -30.38 -27.50
N ARG A 2 17.65 -31.32 -26.97
CA ARG A 2 18.87 -30.98 -26.21
C ARG A 2 19.92 -30.22 -27.04
N GLN A 3 20.15 -30.64 -28.25
CA GLN A 3 21.14 -30.03 -29.14
C GLN A 3 20.75 -28.56 -29.49
N HIS A 4 19.46 -28.27 -29.66
CA HIS A 4 19.00 -26.90 -29.89
C HIS A 4 19.24 -25.98 -28.71
N ILE A 5 19.02 -26.45 -27.48
CA ILE A 5 19.23 -25.67 -26.26
C ILE A 5 20.71 -25.38 -26.07
N VAL A 6 21.56 -26.38 -26.26
CA VAL A 6 23.02 -26.22 -26.16
C VAL A 6 23.56 -25.29 -27.26
N SER A 7 23.06 -25.40 -28.49
CA SER A 7 23.48 -24.54 -29.59
C SER A 7 23.06 -23.09 -29.37
N ALA A 8 21.85 -22.85 -28.85
CA ALA A 8 21.37 -21.50 -28.51
C ALA A 8 22.20 -20.88 -27.36
N ALA A 9 22.56 -21.66 -26.36
CA ALA A 9 23.42 -21.24 -25.27
C ALA A 9 24.84 -20.93 -25.73
N GLN A 10 25.40 -21.73 -26.64
CA GLN A 10 26.73 -21.48 -27.24
C GLN A 10 26.77 -20.21 -28.08
N LEU A 11 25.70 -19.90 -28.83
CA LEU A 11 25.56 -18.69 -29.62
C LEU A 11 25.56 -17.43 -28.71
N LEU A 12 24.92 -17.50 -27.56
CA LEU A 12 24.90 -16.43 -26.58
C LEU A 12 26.28 -16.16 -25.95
N VAL A 13 27.09 -17.19 -25.77
CA VAL A 13 28.43 -17.08 -25.15
C VAL A 13 29.47 -16.64 -26.15
N SER A 14 29.34 -16.99 -27.43
CA SER A 14 30.37 -16.80 -28.46
C SER A 14 30.39 -15.40 -29.11
N SER A 15 29.32 -14.61 -28.97
CA SER A 15 29.25 -13.28 -29.59
C SER A 15 29.11 -12.17 -28.55
N PRO A 16 30.01 -11.18 -28.53
CA PRO A 16 29.89 -10.02 -27.61
C PRO A 16 28.87 -8.97 -28.09
N ALA A 17 28.26 -9.14 -29.27
CA ALA A 17 27.33 -8.19 -29.84
C ALA A 17 26.00 -8.16 -29.10
N VAL A 18 25.45 -6.96 -28.88
CA VAL A 18 24.10 -6.75 -28.37
C VAL A 18 23.21 -6.44 -29.58
N ASN A 19 22.39 -7.40 -30.00
CA ASN A 19 21.47 -7.27 -31.12
C ASN A 19 20.17 -8.05 -30.85
N ASP A 20 19.17 -7.89 -31.72
CA ASP A 20 17.88 -8.55 -31.61
C ASP A 20 18.00 -10.09 -31.55
N GLU A 21 18.92 -10.66 -32.32
CA GLU A 21 19.17 -12.11 -32.34
C GLU A 21 19.64 -12.63 -30.99
N GLN A 22 20.55 -11.93 -30.33
CA GLN A 22 21.03 -12.26 -28.98
C GLN A 22 19.92 -12.16 -27.94
N LEU A 23 19.06 -11.13 -28.01
CA LEU A 23 17.94 -10.96 -27.12
C LEU A 23 16.91 -12.08 -27.29
N MET A 24 16.58 -12.45 -28.52
CA MET A 24 15.67 -13.55 -28.84
C MET A 24 16.22 -14.88 -28.36
N ALA A 25 17.52 -15.13 -28.50
CA ALA A 25 18.19 -16.33 -28.02
C ALA A 25 18.16 -16.41 -26.48
N LEU A 26 18.37 -15.30 -25.78
CA LEU A 26 18.25 -15.22 -24.33
C LEU A 26 16.83 -15.53 -23.86
N GLN A 27 15.81 -14.96 -24.51
CA GLN A 27 14.40 -15.22 -24.20
C GLN A 27 14.03 -16.69 -24.44
N ALA A 28 14.52 -17.30 -25.52
CA ALA A 28 14.30 -18.70 -25.80
C ALA A 28 14.93 -19.61 -24.72
N LEU A 29 16.15 -19.31 -24.30
CA LEU A 29 16.82 -20.03 -23.20
C LEU A 29 16.10 -19.85 -21.87
N ARG A 30 15.63 -18.63 -21.58
CA ARG A 30 14.81 -18.36 -20.39
C ARG A 30 13.53 -19.20 -20.38
N ASN A 31 12.85 -19.30 -21.51
CA ASN A 31 11.63 -20.11 -21.63
C ASN A 31 11.92 -21.61 -21.42
N ASP A 32 13.02 -22.13 -21.96
CA ASP A 32 13.44 -23.50 -21.75
C ASP A 32 13.79 -23.79 -20.28
N ILE A 33 14.51 -22.90 -19.62
CA ILE A 33 14.82 -22.99 -18.20
C ILE A 33 13.52 -22.97 -17.35
N GLY A 34 12.60 -22.06 -17.63
CA GLY A 34 11.32 -21.95 -16.93
C GLY A 34 10.50 -23.24 -17.06
N ARG A 35 10.48 -23.85 -18.24
CA ARG A 35 9.81 -25.14 -18.47
C ARG A 35 10.46 -26.27 -17.66
N LEU A 36 11.79 -26.34 -17.62
CA LEU A 36 12.52 -27.33 -16.84
C LEU A 36 12.28 -27.15 -15.33
N GLN A 37 12.30 -25.92 -14.84
CA GLN A 37 11.99 -25.60 -13.44
C GLN A 37 10.56 -26.00 -13.07
N HIS A 38 9.59 -25.72 -13.93
CA HIS A 38 8.20 -26.12 -13.72
C HIS A 38 8.04 -27.64 -13.66
N GLN A 39 8.70 -28.36 -14.56
CA GLN A 39 8.69 -29.83 -14.58
C GLN A 39 9.36 -30.43 -13.33
N GLN A 40 10.40 -29.80 -12.81
CA GLN A 40 11.06 -30.21 -11.57
C GLN A 40 10.16 -30.03 -10.35
N ALA A 41 9.43 -28.90 -10.28
CA ALA A 41 8.55 -28.57 -9.17
C ALA A 41 7.25 -29.40 -9.14
N HIS A 42 6.66 -29.69 -10.30
CA HIS A 42 5.35 -30.34 -10.43
C HIS A 42 5.39 -31.79 -10.95
N GLY A 43 6.58 -32.30 -11.19
CA GLY A 43 6.80 -33.61 -11.83
C GLY A 43 6.57 -33.59 -13.35
N ALA A 44 7.34 -34.43 -14.05
CA ALA A 44 7.15 -34.60 -15.50
C ALA A 44 5.83 -35.32 -15.80
N PRO A 45 5.13 -35.03 -16.92
CA PRO A 45 4.00 -35.82 -17.37
C PRO A 45 4.29 -37.30 -17.41
N TRP A 46 3.31 -38.16 -17.11
CA TRP A 46 3.47 -39.58 -16.97
C TRP A 46 4.18 -40.29 -18.15
N TYR A 47 4.00 -39.79 -19.38
CA TYR A 47 4.64 -40.28 -20.60
C TYR A 47 6.11 -39.92 -20.72
N GLN A 48 6.62 -38.99 -19.92
CA GLN A 48 8.05 -38.65 -19.84
C GLN A 48 8.78 -39.31 -18.66
N ARG A 49 8.06 -39.98 -17.75
CA ARG A 49 8.64 -40.62 -16.55
C ARG A 49 9.47 -41.87 -16.85
N PHE A 50 9.39 -42.42 -18.04
CA PHE A 50 10.15 -43.59 -18.45
C PHE A 50 11.60 -43.29 -18.96
N GLY A 51 11.96 -42.03 -19.07
CA GLY A 51 13.33 -41.60 -19.33
C GLY A 51 13.92 -40.95 -18.10
N LEU A 52 15.05 -41.48 -17.65
CA LEU A 52 15.91 -40.99 -16.57
C LEU A 52 15.70 -39.48 -16.29
N ASP A 53 15.48 -39.15 -15.04
CA ASP A 53 15.29 -37.77 -14.58
C ASP A 53 16.58 -36.94 -14.80
N HIS A 54 16.76 -36.47 -16.04
CA HIS A 54 17.92 -35.67 -16.44
C HIS A 54 17.67 -34.16 -16.42
N ASN A 55 16.53 -33.74 -15.88
CA ASN A 55 16.17 -32.30 -15.88
C ASN A 55 17.04 -31.52 -14.89
N ALA A 56 17.32 -32.07 -13.71
CA ALA A 56 18.16 -31.40 -12.73
C ALA A 56 19.61 -31.19 -13.19
N PRO A 57 20.32 -32.20 -13.76
CA PRO A 57 21.66 -32.02 -14.33
C PRO A 57 21.66 -31.04 -15.51
N LEU A 58 20.63 -31.08 -16.37
CA LEU A 58 20.53 -30.18 -17.51
C LEU A 58 20.32 -28.74 -17.05
N LEU A 59 19.43 -28.51 -16.09
CA LEU A 59 19.19 -27.21 -15.50
C LEU A 59 20.46 -26.65 -14.85
N ALA A 60 21.17 -27.47 -14.07
CA ALA A 60 22.45 -27.10 -13.45
C ALA A 60 23.52 -26.73 -14.49
N ALA A 61 23.53 -27.37 -15.66
CA ALA A 61 24.44 -27.04 -16.75
C ALA A 61 24.04 -25.74 -17.50
N LEU A 62 22.75 -25.45 -17.62
CA LEU A 62 22.25 -24.27 -18.34
C LEU A 62 22.33 -22.99 -17.53
N MET A 63 22.16 -23.05 -16.22
CA MET A 63 22.13 -21.87 -15.35
C MET A 63 23.40 -21.01 -15.42
N PRO A 64 24.63 -21.57 -15.41
CA PRO A 64 25.85 -20.75 -15.59
C PRO A 64 25.91 -20.04 -16.92
N TRP A 65 25.49 -20.68 -18.02
CA TRP A 65 25.48 -20.07 -19.34
C TRP A 65 24.44 -18.97 -19.46
N TYR A 66 23.24 -19.22 -18.95
CA TYR A 66 22.21 -18.18 -18.83
C TYR A 66 22.74 -17.02 -18.00
N GLY A 67 23.37 -17.27 -16.87
CA GLY A 67 23.95 -16.26 -15.99
C GLY A 67 24.98 -15.38 -16.69
N GLN A 68 25.87 -15.93 -17.48
CA GLN A 68 26.84 -15.14 -18.26
C GLN A 68 26.15 -14.21 -19.26
N ALA A 69 25.18 -14.73 -20.02
CA ALA A 69 24.41 -13.95 -20.98
C ALA A 69 23.52 -12.91 -20.28
N ASN A 70 22.85 -13.29 -19.21
CA ASN A 70 22.03 -12.40 -18.39
C ASN A 70 22.85 -11.24 -17.80
N ASN A 71 24.02 -11.54 -17.22
CA ASN A 71 24.88 -10.52 -16.65
C ASN A 71 25.31 -9.49 -17.67
N ARG A 72 25.63 -9.92 -18.87
CA ARG A 72 26.02 -9.02 -19.97
C ARG A 72 24.84 -8.28 -20.57
N LEU A 73 23.75 -8.97 -20.91
CA LEU A 73 22.64 -8.42 -21.69
C LEU A 73 21.59 -7.71 -20.80
N ILE A 74 21.40 -8.15 -19.58
CA ILE A 74 20.34 -7.67 -18.72
C ILE A 74 20.88 -6.94 -17.48
N ARG A 75 21.67 -7.61 -16.64
CA ARG A 75 22.16 -7.05 -15.37
C ARG A 75 22.98 -5.78 -15.54
N ASP A 76 24.05 -5.86 -16.32
CA ASP A 76 25.00 -4.75 -16.44
C ASP A 76 24.36 -3.55 -17.15
N ALA A 77 23.52 -3.80 -18.13
CA ALA A 77 22.77 -2.75 -18.80
C ALA A 77 21.73 -2.09 -17.88
N ALA A 78 21.04 -2.89 -17.08
CA ALA A 78 20.10 -2.36 -16.07
C ALA A 78 20.82 -1.50 -15.03
N ALA A 79 21.97 -1.98 -14.53
CA ALA A 79 22.79 -1.22 -13.59
C ALA A 79 23.29 0.10 -14.20
N GLN A 80 23.73 0.09 -15.45
CA GLN A 80 24.15 1.31 -16.16
C GLN A 80 23.01 2.29 -16.36
N ALA A 81 21.82 1.81 -16.76
CA ALA A 81 20.64 2.65 -16.92
C ALA A 81 20.22 3.31 -15.61
N LEU A 82 20.21 2.55 -14.49
CA LEU A 82 19.89 3.05 -13.18
C LEU A 82 20.95 4.06 -12.68
N THR A 83 22.24 3.75 -12.79
CA THR A 83 23.31 4.67 -12.37
C THR A 83 23.32 5.95 -13.18
N LYS A 84 23.05 5.90 -14.48
CA LYS A 84 22.92 7.08 -15.33
C LYS A 84 21.83 8.02 -14.83
N GLN A 85 20.65 7.48 -14.48
CA GLN A 85 19.54 8.28 -13.99
C GLN A 85 19.76 8.78 -12.55
N LEU A 86 20.39 7.98 -11.71
CA LEU A 86 20.75 8.38 -10.35
C LEU A 86 21.81 9.49 -10.35
N ASN A 87 22.82 9.41 -11.23
CA ASN A 87 23.78 10.49 -11.42
C ASN A 87 23.09 11.77 -11.92
N ALA A 88 22.17 11.66 -12.88
CA ALA A 88 21.41 12.81 -13.38
C ALA A 88 20.60 13.50 -12.27
N LEU A 89 20.04 12.72 -11.32
CA LEU A 89 19.36 13.27 -10.14
C LEU A 89 20.35 13.96 -9.19
N ALA A 90 21.48 13.30 -8.90
CA ALA A 90 22.50 13.81 -8.00
C ALA A 90 23.16 15.10 -8.49
N ASP A 91 23.31 15.24 -9.81
CA ASP A 91 23.94 16.41 -10.45
C ASP A 91 22.99 17.61 -10.57
N LEU A 92 21.70 17.46 -10.28
CA LEU A 92 20.78 18.59 -10.29
C LEU A 92 21.13 19.60 -9.18
N PRO A 93 21.02 20.93 -9.45
CA PRO A 93 21.24 21.95 -8.44
C PRO A 93 20.36 21.75 -7.20
N PRO A 94 20.86 22.06 -5.97
CA PRO A 94 20.13 21.81 -4.71
C PRO A 94 18.75 22.46 -4.62
N ARG A 95 18.52 23.56 -5.34
CA ARG A 95 17.24 24.31 -5.35
C ARG A 95 16.43 24.08 -6.63
N SER A 96 16.80 23.12 -7.45
CA SER A 96 16.09 22.85 -8.70
C SER A 96 14.70 22.25 -8.41
N PRO A 97 13.62 22.80 -9.01
CA PRO A 97 12.30 22.19 -8.91
C PRO A 97 12.21 20.79 -9.55
N LEU A 98 13.18 20.44 -10.42
CA LEU A 98 13.29 19.10 -11.01
C LEU A 98 13.70 18.06 -9.96
N ARG A 99 14.43 18.42 -8.92
CA ARG A 99 14.76 17.50 -7.81
C ARG A 99 13.51 16.96 -7.15
N GLU A 100 12.57 17.81 -6.80
CA GLU A 100 11.31 17.42 -6.18
C GLU A 100 10.50 16.49 -7.09
N LYS A 101 10.36 16.84 -8.37
CA LYS A 101 9.65 16.01 -9.35
C LYS A 101 10.28 14.63 -9.55
N ARG A 102 11.60 14.55 -9.48
CA ARG A 102 12.34 13.31 -9.71
C ARG A 102 12.62 12.51 -8.45
N ALA A 103 12.37 13.06 -7.27
CA ALA A 103 12.70 12.42 -6.00
C ALA A 103 11.99 11.06 -5.83
N LYS A 104 10.68 10.99 -6.12
CA LYS A 104 9.93 9.72 -6.02
C LYS A 104 10.48 8.66 -6.99
N ARG A 105 10.73 9.05 -8.23
CA ARG A 105 11.32 8.16 -9.24
C ARG A 105 12.74 7.78 -8.86
N GLY A 106 13.50 8.72 -8.34
CA GLY A 106 14.87 8.49 -7.85
C GLY A 106 14.93 7.52 -6.69
N TYR A 107 13.97 7.59 -5.77
CA TYR A 107 13.86 6.62 -4.69
C TYR A 107 13.61 5.20 -5.23
N ASP A 108 12.66 5.04 -6.12
CA ASP A 108 12.34 3.74 -6.74
C ASP A 108 13.54 3.19 -7.52
N GLN A 109 14.27 4.04 -8.23
CA GLN A 109 15.48 3.67 -8.97
C GLN A 109 16.62 3.26 -8.02
N LEU A 110 16.82 3.98 -6.91
CA LEU A 110 17.81 3.60 -5.90
C LEU A 110 17.45 2.25 -5.27
N LYS A 111 16.20 2.04 -4.92
CA LYS A 111 15.70 0.77 -4.38
C LYS A 111 15.95 -0.38 -5.35
N ALA A 112 15.62 -0.22 -6.63
CA ALA A 112 15.87 -1.22 -7.65
C ALA A 112 17.38 -1.49 -7.83
N TYR A 113 18.21 -0.48 -7.83
CA TYR A 113 19.67 -0.60 -7.91
C TYR A 113 20.24 -1.37 -6.70
N LEU A 114 19.79 -1.06 -5.51
CA LEU A 114 20.23 -1.75 -4.29
C LEU A 114 19.71 -3.19 -4.22
N MET A 115 18.53 -3.50 -4.77
CA MET A 115 18.05 -4.88 -4.91
C MET A 115 19.01 -5.76 -5.72
N MET A 116 19.65 -5.19 -6.73
CA MET A 116 20.64 -5.91 -7.55
C MET A 116 21.90 -6.30 -6.75
N ALA A 117 22.18 -5.61 -5.66
CA ALA A 117 23.29 -5.88 -4.75
C ALA A 117 22.88 -6.72 -3.52
N HIS A 118 21.60 -6.77 -3.20
CA HIS A 118 21.03 -7.41 -2.02
C HIS A 118 19.98 -8.47 -2.39
N PRO A 119 20.39 -9.71 -2.71
CA PRO A 119 19.47 -10.76 -3.14
C PRO A 119 18.33 -11.05 -2.16
N GLU A 120 18.56 -10.85 -0.87
CA GLU A 120 17.56 -11.01 0.19
C GLU A 120 16.42 -9.98 0.14
N LYS A 121 16.60 -8.89 -0.59
CA LYS A 121 15.62 -7.82 -0.79
C LYS A 121 14.96 -7.87 -2.17
N ALA A 122 15.22 -8.90 -2.95
CA ALA A 122 14.72 -9.01 -4.32
C ALA A 122 13.18 -9.01 -4.39
N ASP A 123 12.64 -8.08 -5.19
CA ASP A 123 11.24 -7.99 -5.56
C ASP A 123 11.15 -7.86 -7.09
N ALA A 124 10.79 -8.96 -7.74
CA ALA A 124 10.81 -9.04 -9.19
C ALA A 124 9.77 -8.13 -9.86
N ALA A 125 8.57 -8.03 -9.29
CA ALA A 125 7.51 -7.18 -9.85
C ALA A 125 7.87 -5.70 -9.75
N PHE A 126 8.40 -5.27 -8.61
CA PHE A 126 8.87 -3.91 -8.40
C PHE A 126 10.03 -3.56 -9.36
N PHE A 127 11.03 -4.43 -9.44
CA PHE A 127 12.19 -4.24 -10.31
C PHE A 127 11.78 -4.08 -11.78
N ALA A 128 10.97 -5.00 -12.29
CA ALA A 128 10.49 -4.94 -13.67
C ALA A 128 9.69 -3.65 -13.95
N GLN A 129 8.88 -3.21 -13.00
CA GLN A 129 8.11 -1.97 -13.13
C GLN A 129 9.00 -0.74 -13.20
N VAL A 130 10.03 -0.66 -12.36
CA VAL A 130 11.01 0.44 -12.38
C VAL A 130 11.78 0.45 -13.69
N MET A 131 12.19 -0.71 -14.20
CA MET A 131 12.97 -0.82 -15.42
C MET A 131 12.20 -0.41 -16.68
N LYS A 132 10.89 -0.48 -16.69
CA LYS A 132 10.07 0.04 -17.82
C LYS A 132 10.34 1.51 -18.12
N THR A 133 10.57 2.31 -17.09
CA THR A 133 10.86 3.74 -17.23
C THR A 133 12.36 4.05 -17.20
N ALA A 134 13.16 3.24 -16.52
CA ALA A 134 14.59 3.43 -16.39
C ALA A 134 15.37 3.01 -17.67
N GLU A 135 14.90 1.97 -18.36
CA GLU A 135 15.52 1.46 -19.59
C GLU A 135 14.43 1.16 -20.63
N PRO A 136 13.73 2.19 -21.15
CA PRO A 136 12.63 1.98 -22.10
C PRO A 136 13.09 1.50 -23.47
N SER A 137 14.35 1.73 -23.81
CA SER A 137 14.98 1.28 -25.07
C SER A 137 16.46 1.04 -24.86
N ARG A 138 17.07 0.30 -25.80
CA ARG A 138 18.51 0.01 -25.79
C ARG A 138 19.12 0.22 -27.17
N PRO A 139 20.33 0.81 -27.24
CA PRO A 139 21.07 0.90 -28.48
C PRO A 139 21.32 -0.48 -29.09
N GLY A 140 21.12 -0.60 -30.39
CA GLY A 140 21.31 -1.86 -31.13
C GLY A 140 20.16 -2.85 -31.05
N LEU A 141 19.11 -2.55 -30.30
CA LEU A 141 17.90 -3.35 -30.17
C LEU A 141 16.69 -2.63 -30.78
N SER A 142 15.81 -3.40 -31.40
CA SER A 142 14.49 -2.93 -31.81
C SER A 142 13.67 -2.49 -30.62
N PRO A 143 13.16 -1.25 -30.55
CA PRO A 143 12.40 -0.77 -29.40
C PRO A 143 11.18 -1.63 -29.09
N ALA A 144 10.44 -2.07 -30.11
CA ALA A 144 9.25 -2.92 -29.91
C ALA A 144 9.62 -4.29 -29.32
N LEU A 145 10.68 -4.91 -29.80
CA LEU A 145 11.16 -6.20 -29.29
C LEU A 145 11.65 -6.09 -27.85
N TRP A 146 12.39 -5.02 -27.53
CA TRP A 146 12.84 -4.76 -26.17
C TRP A 146 11.68 -4.55 -25.21
N GLN A 147 10.69 -3.74 -25.58
CA GLN A 147 9.51 -3.48 -24.75
C GLN A 147 8.67 -4.75 -24.52
N GLU A 148 8.63 -5.66 -25.47
CA GLU A 148 7.94 -6.93 -25.34
C GLU A 148 8.69 -7.90 -24.40
N MET A 149 10.00 -8.05 -24.53
CA MET A 149 10.79 -9.07 -23.85
C MET A 149 11.37 -8.61 -22.51
N ALA A 150 11.70 -7.35 -22.36
CA ALA A 150 12.38 -6.82 -21.17
C ALA A 150 11.64 -7.09 -19.86
N PRO A 151 10.32 -6.94 -19.73
CA PRO A 151 9.62 -7.20 -18.48
C PRO A 151 9.80 -8.63 -17.97
N ASP A 152 9.73 -9.62 -18.84
CA ASP A 152 9.92 -11.03 -18.45
C ASP A 152 11.38 -11.31 -18.09
N LEU A 153 12.34 -10.79 -18.85
CA LEU A 153 13.75 -10.98 -18.59
C LEU A 153 14.21 -10.30 -17.30
N HIS A 154 13.72 -9.11 -17.01
CA HIS A 154 13.98 -8.42 -15.75
C HIS A 154 13.34 -9.16 -14.56
N THR A 155 12.12 -9.63 -14.71
CA THR A 155 11.42 -10.42 -13.69
C THR A 155 12.18 -11.70 -13.39
N PHE A 156 12.59 -12.43 -14.42
CA PHE A 156 13.34 -13.69 -14.25
C PHE A 156 14.70 -13.45 -13.59
N TYR A 157 15.42 -12.40 -14.00
CA TYR A 157 16.69 -12.04 -13.35
C TYR A 157 16.50 -11.83 -11.84
N MET A 158 15.55 -11.01 -11.46
CA MET A 158 15.34 -10.66 -10.05
C MET A 158 14.77 -11.84 -9.24
N GLN A 159 13.89 -12.65 -9.82
CA GLN A 159 13.40 -13.88 -9.19
C GLN A 159 14.51 -14.90 -8.96
N SER A 160 15.47 -14.99 -9.88
CA SER A 160 16.57 -15.94 -9.80
C SER A 160 17.71 -15.48 -8.88
N LEU A 161 17.81 -14.19 -8.60
CA LEU A 161 18.93 -13.59 -7.87
C LEU A 161 19.14 -14.18 -6.46
N PRO A 162 18.11 -14.47 -5.65
CA PRO A 162 18.30 -15.13 -4.34
C PRO A 162 18.94 -16.51 -4.44
N ALA A 163 18.59 -17.29 -5.46
CA ALA A 163 19.17 -18.61 -5.73
C ALA A 163 20.52 -18.55 -6.45
N GLN A 164 20.82 -17.42 -7.09
CA GLN A 164 22.05 -17.18 -7.87
C GLN A 164 22.79 -15.93 -7.36
N PRO A 165 23.34 -15.93 -6.14
CA PRO A 165 23.96 -14.74 -5.54
C PRO A 165 25.15 -14.19 -6.33
N SER A 166 25.77 -15.01 -7.18
CA SER A 166 26.84 -14.58 -8.09
C SER A 166 26.39 -13.59 -9.16
N TRP A 167 25.07 -13.46 -9.38
CA TRP A 167 24.50 -12.50 -10.34
C TRP A 167 24.26 -11.13 -9.71
N LYS A 168 24.57 -10.94 -8.44
CA LYS A 168 24.51 -9.62 -7.81
C LYS A 168 25.53 -8.66 -8.40
N ILE A 169 25.27 -7.38 -8.29
CA ILE A 169 26.23 -6.32 -8.60
C ILE A 169 26.99 -5.87 -7.34
N THR A 170 28.12 -5.21 -7.54
CA THR A 170 28.77 -4.38 -6.51
C THR A 170 28.33 -2.94 -6.76
N PRO A 171 27.55 -2.32 -5.85
CA PRO A 171 27.07 -0.97 -6.07
C PRO A 171 28.17 0.05 -5.96
N ASP A 172 28.04 1.18 -6.67
CA ASP A 172 28.86 2.37 -6.48
C ASP A 172 28.50 3.05 -5.14
N ALA A 173 29.29 2.82 -4.12
CA ALA A 173 29.04 3.34 -2.77
C ALA A 173 29.00 4.85 -2.69
N ALA A 174 29.82 5.55 -3.48
CA ALA A 174 29.84 7.01 -3.53
C ALA A 174 28.56 7.56 -4.14
N LEU A 175 28.09 6.98 -5.23
CA LEU A 175 26.82 7.34 -5.87
C LEU A 175 25.63 7.07 -4.93
N VAL A 176 25.59 5.92 -4.30
CA VAL A 176 24.55 5.57 -3.34
C VAL A 176 24.48 6.57 -2.19
N ALA A 177 25.62 6.92 -1.59
CA ALA A 177 25.69 7.91 -0.52
C ALA A 177 25.22 9.30 -0.98
N GLN A 178 25.59 9.72 -2.19
CA GLN A 178 25.19 11.00 -2.74
C GLN A 178 23.68 11.05 -3.04
N VAL A 179 23.13 10.01 -3.65
CA VAL A 179 21.69 9.91 -3.94
C VAL A 179 20.87 9.84 -2.65
N ARG A 180 21.31 9.09 -1.66
CA ARG A 180 20.66 9.05 -0.33
C ARG A 180 20.58 10.45 0.29
N ARG A 181 21.67 11.21 0.23
CA ARG A 181 21.69 12.60 0.71
C ARG A 181 20.67 13.47 0.00
N VAL A 182 20.66 13.42 -1.33
CA VAL A 182 19.71 14.18 -2.15
C VAL A 182 18.26 13.80 -1.84
N LEU A 183 17.97 12.51 -1.71
CA LEU A 183 16.61 12.03 -1.38
C LEU A 183 16.18 12.46 0.02
N LEU A 184 17.08 12.38 1.01
CA LEU A 184 16.78 12.82 2.38
C LEU A 184 16.55 14.34 2.47
N GLU A 185 17.27 15.14 1.69
CA GLU A 185 17.08 16.59 1.62
C GLU A 185 15.75 16.96 0.94
N GLN A 186 15.36 16.26 -0.12
CA GLN A 186 14.21 16.62 -0.95
C GLN A 186 12.91 15.99 -0.51
N THR A 187 12.95 14.72 -0.15
CA THR A 187 11.72 14.00 0.19
C THR A 187 11.28 14.28 1.60
N GLY A 188 12.14 14.79 2.46
CA GLY A 188 11.78 14.98 3.85
C GLY A 188 10.77 13.93 4.32
N GLN A 189 10.62 13.67 5.54
CA GLN A 189 9.67 12.67 6.06
C GLN A 189 8.23 12.83 5.53
N ARG A 190 7.81 14.05 5.18
CA ARG A 190 6.45 14.35 4.73
C ARG A 190 6.06 13.68 3.42
N ASN A 191 6.93 13.70 2.41
CA ASN A 191 6.57 13.17 1.09
C ASN A 191 6.55 11.65 1.05
N ALA A 192 7.47 11.00 1.75
CA ALA A 192 7.45 9.54 1.89
C ALA A 192 6.23 9.08 2.70
N GLU A 193 5.87 9.79 3.76
CA GLU A 193 4.69 9.54 4.57
C GLU A 193 3.40 9.75 3.79
N SER A 194 3.31 10.79 2.96
CA SER A 194 2.16 11.04 2.10
C SER A 194 1.96 9.92 1.08
N THR A 195 3.03 9.46 0.45
CA THR A 195 2.96 8.35 -0.51
C THR A 195 2.52 7.05 0.17
N LEU A 196 3.05 6.78 1.35
CA LEU A 196 2.69 5.63 2.15
C LEU A 196 1.20 5.65 2.51
N TYR A 197 0.71 6.80 2.94
CA TYR A 197 -0.69 7.03 3.26
C TYR A 197 -1.60 6.84 2.05
N GLU A 198 -1.28 7.42 0.90
CA GLU A 198 -2.07 7.28 -0.33
C GLU A 198 -2.11 5.82 -0.83
N ASN A 199 -0.99 5.11 -0.76
CA ASN A 199 -0.93 3.69 -1.12
C ASN A 199 -1.79 2.83 -0.19
N MET A 200 -1.76 3.12 1.10
CA MET A 200 -2.59 2.48 2.11
C MET A 200 -4.08 2.67 1.81
N LEU A 201 -4.51 3.91 1.56
CA LEU A 201 -5.90 4.21 1.21
C LEU A 201 -6.33 3.53 -0.09
N THR A 202 -5.47 3.53 -1.10
CA THR A 202 -5.75 2.91 -2.39
C THR A 202 -5.96 1.39 -2.26
N ALA A 203 -5.17 0.74 -1.41
CA ALA A 203 -5.30 -0.69 -1.15
C ALA A 203 -6.64 -1.03 -0.48
N VAL A 204 -7.11 -0.20 0.45
CA VAL A 204 -8.35 -0.41 1.18
C VAL A 204 -9.58 -0.01 0.37
N ARG A 205 -9.48 1.04 -0.45
CA ARG A 205 -10.59 1.60 -1.22
C ARG A 205 -11.37 0.57 -2.04
N ARG A 206 -10.69 -0.43 -2.57
CA ARG A 206 -11.31 -1.46 -3.43
C ARG A 206 -12.28 -2.37 -2.68
N ASN A 207 -12.16 -2.45 -1.37
CA ASN A 207 -12.91 -3.39 -0.53
C ASN A 207 -14.16 -2.77 0.09
N TYR A 208 -14.31 -1.44 0.02
CA TYR A 208 -15.40 -0.73 0.65
C TYR A 208 -16.07 0.20 -0.35
N ALA A 209 -17.36 -0.04 -0.60
CA ALA A 209 -18.16 0.81 -1.46
C ALA A 209 -18.43 2.17 -0.82
N ASP A 210 -18.51 3.20 -1.65
CA ASP A 210 -18.87 4.54 -1.20
C ASP A 210 -20.28 4.54 -0.57
N MET A 211 -20.46 5.30 0.50
CA MET A 211 -21.70 5.38 1.24
C MET A 211 -22.55 6.55 0.73
N THR A 212 -23.74 6.22 0.26
CA THR A 212 -24.73 7.19 -0.26
C THR A 212 -25.67 7.68 0.84
N LEU A 213 -26.45 8.71 0.54
CA LEU A 213 -27.52 9.17 1.44
C LEU A 213 -28.53 8.05 1.75
N GLU A 214 -28.86 7.24 0.78
CA GLU A 214 -29.76 6.09 0.92
C GLU A 214 -29.20 5.04 1.87
N ASP A 215 -27.90 4.76 1.78
CA ASP A 215 -27.22 3.84 2.70
C ASP A 215 -27.21 4.33 4.15
N MET A 216 -27.19 5.67 4.34
CA MET A 216 -27.20 6.31 5.66
C MET A 216 -28.59 6.40 6.27
N THR A 217 -29.60 6.30 5.46
CA THR A 217 -31.02 6.46 5.84
C THR A 217 -31.84 5.23 5.44
N PRO A 218 -31.45 4.02 5.88
CA PRO A 218 -32.15 2.80 5.50
C PRO A 218 -33.60 2.84 5.98
N GLN A 219 -34.50 2.23 5.19
CA GLN A 219 -35.93 2.14 5.46
C GLN A 219 -36.69 3.48 5.47
N THR A 220 -36.06 4.54 4.96
CA THR A 220 -36.69 5.87 4.82
C THR A 220 -36.61 6.34 3.37
N ASP A 221 -37.47 7.27 3.02
CA ASP A 221 -37.41 7.94 1.71
C ASP A 221 -36.73 9.31 1.85
N ALA A 222 -35.41 9.28 2.01
CA ALA A 222 -34.61 10.47 2.25
C ALA A 222 -34.67 11.46 1.09
N ARG A 223 -34.86 11.02 -0.15
CA ARG A 223 -34.95 11.87 -1.33
C ARG A 223 -36.19 12.77 -1.37
N ARG A 224 -37.20 12.44 -0.58
CA ARG A 224 -38.37 13.33 -0.42
C ARG A 224 -38.04 14.56 0.41
N LEU A 225 -37.06 14.48 1.32
CA LEU A 225 -36.67 15.55 2.22
C LEU A 225 -35.36 16.20 1.82
N PHE A 226 -34.37 15.41 1.40
CA PHE A 226 -33.03 15.86 1.10
C PHE A 226 -32.60 15.55 -0.34
N SER A 227 -31.69 16.37 -0.85
CA SER A 227 -30.96 16.10 -2.09
C SER A 227 -29.48 16.31 -1.90
N THR A 228 -28.67 15.44 -2.49
CA THR A 228 -27.22 15.56 -2.60
C THR A 228 -26.72 14.70 -3.75
N ASP A 229 -25.68 15.15 -4.44
CA ASP A 229 -24.96 14.41 -5.46
C ASP A 229 -23.65 13.80 -4.92
N GLU A 230 -23.31 14.08 -3.65
CA GLU A 230 -22.09 13.63 -3.02
C GLU A 230 -22.29 12.31 -2.29
N VAL A 231 -21.18 11.59 -2.09
CA VAL A 231 -21.09 10.36 -1.32
C VAL A 231 -19.92 10.44 -0.36
N VAL A 232 -19.94 9.64 0.70
CA VAL A 232 -18.77 9.45 1.56
C VAL A 232 -17.93 8.32 0.99
N PRO A 233 -16.64 8.55 0.66
CA PRO A 233 -15.77 7.47 0.21
C PRO A 233 -15.76 6.29 1.20
N GLY A 234 -15.92 5.06 0.69
CA GLY A 234 -16.09 3.87 1.52
C GLY A 234 -14.95 3.61 2.49
N MET A 235 -13.73 4.07 2.16
CA MET A 235 -12.57 3.99 3.03
C MET A 235 -12.68 4.90 4.29
N PHE A 236 -13.56 5.89 4.30
CA PHE A 236 -13.82 6.78 5.44
C PHE A 236 -15.12 6.41 6.16
N THR A 237 -15.28 5.14 6.45
CA THR A 237 -16.39 4.59 7.23
C THR A 237 -15.85 3.79 8.41
N ARG A 238 -16.69 3.61 9.44
CA ARG A 238 -16.33 2.79 10.58
C ARG A 238 -16.03 1.34 10.18
N GLN A 239 -16.77 0.81 9.22
CA GLN A 239 -16.56 -0.54 8.68
C GLN A 239 -15.16 -0.67 8.06
N ALA A 240 -14.72 0.34 7.31
CA ALA A 240 -13.39 0.36 6.73
C ALA A 240 -12.29 0.50 7.79
N TRP A 241 -12.51 1.31 8.81
CA TRP A 241 -11.58 1.45 9.94
C TRP A 241 -11.37 0.11 10.67
N GLU A 242 -12.46 -0.52 11.08
CA GLU A 242 -12.42 -1.77 11.85
C GLU A 242 -11.98 -2.98 11.00
N GLY A 243 -12.34 -3.01 9.73
CA GLY A 243 -12.11 -4.16 8.85
C GLY A 243 -10.87 -4.08 7.96
N GLY A 244 -10.19 -2.95 7.86
CA GLY A 244 -9.08 -2.82 6.92
C GLY A 244 -8.06 -1.73 7.21
N ILE A 245 -8.47 -0.55 7.65
CA ILE A 245 -7.54 0.59 7.80
C ILE A 245 -6.53 0.36 8.92
N GLN A 246 -6.94 -0.17 10.06
CA GLN A 246 -6.02 -0.46 11.18
C GLN A 246 -4.91 -1.41 10.74
N ASP A 247 -5.26 -2.51 10.10
CA ASP A 247 -4.29 -3.49 9.59
C ASP A 247 -3.41 -2.89 8.48
N ALA A 248 -3.98 -2.04 7.63
CA ALA A 248 -3.24 -1.36 6.57
C ALA A 248 -2.23 -0.34 7.13
N ILE A 249 -2.57 0.37 8.21
CA ILE A 249 -1.63 1.26 8.92
C ILE A 249 -0.48 0.44 9.50
N ASP A 250 -0.76 -0.66 10.18
CA ASP A 250 0.27 -1.51 10.77
C ASP A 250 1.19 -2.12 9.70
N ALA A 251 0.63 -2.57 8.59
CA ALA A 251 1.40 -3.07 7.44
C ALA A 251 2.27 -1.98 6.81
N ALA A 252 1.74 -0.77 6.66
CA ALA A 252 2.46 0.37 6.12
C ALA A 252 3.64 0.79 7.01
N VAL A 253 3.44 0.81 8.32
CA VAL A 253 4.49 1.12 9.31
C VAL A 253 5.61 0.07 9.26
N ALA A 254 5.26 -1.21 9.20
CA ALA A 254 6.22 -2.29 9.08
C ALA A 254 7.02 -2.22 7.77
N SER A 255 6.35 -1.98 6.65
CA SER A 255 6.99 -1.83 5.34
C SER A 255 7.97 -0.65 5.31
N ARG A 256 7.58 0.51 5.85
CA ARG A 256 8.44 1.68 5.88
C ARG A 256 9.68 1.49 6.75
N ARG A 257 9.53 0.83 7.90
CA ARG A 257 10.65 0.51 8.76
C ARG A 257 11.74 -0.24 7.99
N ASP A 258 11.33 -1.24 7.20
CA ASP A 258 12.26 -2.03 6.40
C ASP A 258 12.89 -1.20 5.27
N GLU A 259 12.13 -0.31 4.63
CA GLU A 259 12.61 0.52 3.52
C GLU A 259 13.61 1.60 3.98
N ILE A 260 13.33 2.29 5.08
CA ILE A 260 14.26 3.28 5.64
C ILE A 260 15.55 2.62 6.10
N ASP A 261 15.45 1.42 6.70
CA ASP A 261 16.62 0.74 7.23
C ASP A 261 17.62 0.33 6.15
N TRP A 262 17.20 0.00 4.94
CA TRP A 262 18.11 -0.53 3.93
C TRP A 262 18.24 0.32 2.65
N VAL A 263 17.24 1.08 2.25
CA VAL A 263 17.33 1.93 1.04
C VAL A 263 18.01 3.27 1.35
N LEU A 264 17.58 3.95 2.40
CA LEU A 264 18.06 5.30 2.74
C LEU A 264 19.17 5.34 3.79
N SER A 265 19.48 4.25 4.46
CA SER A 265 20.50 4.23 5.53
C SER A 265 21.28 2.92 5.54
N ASP A 266 22.61 3.03 5.60
CA ASP A 266 23.50 1.89 5.82
C ASP A 266 23.64 1.52 7.30
N ASN A 267 23.27 2.42 8.22
CA ASN A 267 23.48 2.27 9.65
C ASN A 267 22.13 2.16 10.39
N ARG A 268 21.92 1.03 11.04
CA ARG A 268 20.80 0.78 11.96
C ARG A 268 20.71 1.76 13.14
N ASN A 269 21.69 2.64 13.32
CA ASN A 269 21.84 3.48 14.51
C ASN A 269 21.57 4.98 14.33
N THR A 270 21.15 5.44 13.14
CA THR A 270 20.91 6.87 12.87
C THR A 270 19.47 7.20 12.53
N VAL A 271 18.53 6.39 12.98
CA VAL A 271 17.12 6.73 12.86
C VAL A 271 16.79 7.76 13.94
N SER A 272 16.55 9.01 13.53
CA SER A 272 16.07 10.05 14.45
C SER A 272 14.78 9.57 15.13
N THR A 273 14.58 9.97 16.39
CA THR A 273 13.39 9.64 17.20
C THR A 273 12.07 10.03 16.53
N ASP A 274 12.09 10.93 15.54
CA ASP A 274 10.92 11.34 14.74
C ASP A 274 10.45 10.26 13.75
N VAL A 275 11.20 9.20 13.56
CA VAL A 275 10.90 8.09 12.64
C VAL A 275 10.55 6.81 13.40
N SER A 276 10.22 6.91 14.70
CA SER A 276 9.79 5.73 15.44
C SER A 276 8.51 5.14 14.82
N PRO A 277 8.37 3.81 14.79
CA PRO A 277 7.17 3.15 14.28
C PRO A 277 5.89 3.66 14.95
N ASP A 278 5.93 3.91 16.24
CA ASP A 278 4.78 4.41 17.01
C ASP A 278 4.40 5.85 16.63
N ALA A 279 5.39 6.72 16.43
CA ALA A 279 5.16 8.09 15.98
C ALA A 279 4.59 8.13 14.55
N LEU A 280 5.08 7.28 13.65
CA LEU A 280 4.55 7.15 12.30
C LEU A 280 3.11 6.61 12.31
N LYS A 281 2.84 5.57 13.09
CA LYS A 281 1.49 5.02 13.27
C LYS A 281 0.53 6.10 13.75
N GLN A 282 0.92 6.89 14.73
CA GLN A 282 0.11 7.97 15.27
C GLN A 282 -0.16 9.06 14.21
N ARG A 283 0.84 9.45 13.43
CA ARG A 283 0.66 10.45 12.36
C ARG A 283 -0.26 9.95 11.25
N LEU A 284 -0.11 8.70 10.81
CA LEU A 284 -1.00 8.10 9.80
C LEU A 284 -2.43 8.00 10.32
N THR A 285 -2.61 7.60 11.57
CA THR A 285 -3.91 7.51 12.24
C THR A 285 -4.56 8.89 12.35
N ASN A 286 -3.83 9.90 12.80
CA ASN A 286 -4.34 11.27 12.91
C ASN A 286 -4.72 11.85 11.56
N ARG A 287 -3.92 11.61 10.53
CA ARG A 287 -4.23 12.04 9.16
C ARG A 287 -5.49 11.36 8.65
N TYR A 288 -5.63 10.06 8.88
CA TYR A 288 -6.84 9.33 8.50
C TYR A 288 -8.10 9.91 9.14
N PHE A 289 -8.10 10.20 10.44
CA PHE A 289 -9.25 10.78 11.11
C PHE A 289 -9.52 12.22 10.70
N THR A 290 -8.51 12.99 10.34
CA THR A 290 -8.68 14.31 9.74
C THR A 290 -9.40 14.21 8.39
N ASP A 291 -8.97 13.29 7.53
CA ASP A 291 -9.57 13.07 6.21
C ASP A 291 -10.97 12.44 6.35
N PHE A 292 -11.17 11.54 7.31
CA PHE A 292 -12.48 10.99 7.67
C PHE A 292 -13.46 12.08 8.04
N ALA A 293 -13.09 12.94 8.98
CA ALA A 293 -13.91 14.07 9.39
C ALA A 293 -14.20 15.02 8.22
N GLY A 294 -13.20 15.31 7.39
CA GLY A 294 -13.33 16.14 6.20
C GLY A 294 -14.31 15.57 5.17
N ALA A 295 -14.24 14.26 4.91
CA ALA A 295 -15.15 13.58 3.99
C ALA A 295 -16.61 13.65 4.46
N TRP A 296 -16.85 13.42 5.75
CA TRP A 296 -18.17 13.52 6.33
C TRP A 296 -18.71 14.96 6.35
N LEU A 297 -17.88 15.93 6.68
CA LEU A 297 -18.27 17.35 6.64
C LEU A 297 -18.60 17.82 5.22
N ASN A 298 -17.81 17.41 4.23
CA ASN A 298 -18.09 17.71 2.82
C ASN A 298 -19.44 17.13 2.39
N PHE A 299 -19.70 15.88 2.76
CA PHE A 299 -20.98 15.25 2.50
C PHE A 299 -22.14 16.00 3.17
N LEU A 300 -22.03 16.31 4.48
CA LEU A 300 -23.07 17.02 5.21
C LEU A 300 -23.33 18.42 4.64
N ASN A 301 -22.28 19.13 4.24
CA ASN A 301 -22.40 20.44 3.63
C ASN A 301 -23.02 20.41 2.22
N SER A 302 -23.02 19.26 1.56
CA SER A 302 -23.67 19.07 0.26
C SER A 302 -25.17 18.81 0.33
N ILE A 303 -25.68 18.43 1.50
CA ILE A 303 -27.10 18.10 1.69
C ILE A 303 -27.93 19.38 1.64
N ARG A 304 -28.98 19.36 0.83
CA ARG A 304 -29.94 20.44 0.69
C ARG A 304 -31.35 19.91 1.00
N LEU A 305 -32.14 20.72 1.68
CA LEU A 305 -33.56 20.45 1.81
C LEU A 305 -34.27 20.70 0.44
N ASN A 306 -35.10 19.75 0.06
CA ASN A 306 -35.93 19.94 -1.13
C ASN A 306 -36.93 21.09 -0.92
N PRO A 307 -37.08 22.00 -1.89
CA PRO A 307 -38.02 23.11 -1.77
C PRO A 307 -39.47 22.58 -1.73
N ALA A 308 -40.27 23.14 -0.83
CA ALA A 308 -41.70 22.91 -0.82
C ALA A 308 -42.37 23.93 -1.76
N HIS A 309 -43.17 23.44 -2.70
CA HIS A 309 -43.84 24.30 -3.72
C HIS A 309 -45.27 24.69 -3.35
N ASN A 310 -45.84 23.99 -2.35
CA ASN A 310 -47.23 24.23 -1.89
C ASN A 310 -47.39 23.83 -0.43
N ILE A 311 -48.54 24.10 0.17
CA ILE A 311 -48.85 23.78 1.57
C ILE A 311 -48.84 22.28 1.82
N THR A 312 -49.25 21.49 0.85
CA THR A 312 -49.27 20.03 0.94
C THR A 312 -47.83 19.50 1.07
N ASP A 313 -46.90 20.01 0.27
CA ASP A 313 -45.47 19.61 0.36
C ASP A 313 -44.89 19.95 1.73
N VAL A 314 -45.22 21.13 2.28
CA VAL A 314 -44.81 21.55 3.63
C VAL A 314 -45.34 20.59 4.67
N THR A 315 -46.62 20.22 4.59
CA THR A 315 -47.26 19.30 5.53
C THR A 315 -46.62 17.89 5.44
N ASP A 316 -46.36 17.41 4.22
CA ASP A 316 -45.72 16.12 3.99
C ASP A 316 -44.27 16.07 4.54
N GLN A 317 -43.50 17.15 4.32
CA GLN A 317 -42.15 17.27 4.84
C GLN A 317 -42.14 17.34 6.36
N LEU A 318 -43.05 18.08 6.98
CA LEU A 318 -43.17 18.15 8.45
C LEU A 318 -43.60 16.82 9.04
N THR A 319 -44.55 16.12 8.41
CA THR A 319 -45.00 14.81 8.83
C THR A 319 -43.86 13.79 8.75
N LEU A 320 -43.10 13.78 7.65
CA LEU A 320 -41.98 12.88 7.45
C LEU A 320 -40.85 13.18 8.44
N THR A 321 -40.58 14.45 8.74
CA THR A 321 -39.56 14.86 9.70
C THR A 321 -39.93 14.49 11.15
N GLY A 322 -41.25 14.59 11.47
CA GLY A 322 -41.77 14.32 12.82
C GLY A 322 -42.00 12.85 13.13
N ASP A 323 -41.97 11.96 12.15
CA ASP A 323 -42.17 10.53 12.38
C ASP A 323 -40.89 9.87 12.92
N VAL A 324 -40.89 9.52 14.19
CA VAL A 324 -39.73 8.93 14.88
C VAL A 324 -39.25 7.62 14.22
N ARG A 325 -40.10 6.90 13.51
CA ARG A 325 -39.74 5.62 12.88
C ARG A 325 -39.30 5.76 11.41
N GLN A 326 -39.77 6.75 10.71
CA GLN A 326 -39.55 6.93 9.28
C GLN A 326 -38.85 8.24 8.90
N SER A 327 -38.41 9.03 9.91
CA SER A 327 -37.73 10.27 9.66
C SER A 327 -36.35 10.05 9.07
N PRO A 328 -36.09 10.54 7.83
CA PRO A 328 -34.75 10.49 7.24
C PRO A 328 -33.73 11.29 8.07
N LEU A 329 -34.17 12.34 8.77
CA LEU A 329 -33.30 13.14 9.62
C LEU A 329 -32.79 12.33 10.82
N ILE A 330 -33.69 11.60 11.50
CA ILE A 330 -33.32 10.75 12.64
C ILE A 330 -32.39 9.61 12.18
N ALA A 331 -32.70 8.98 11.04
CA ALA A 331 -31.85 7.93 10.48
C ALA A 331 -30.44 8.46 10.14
N LEU A 332 -30.35 9.64 9.53
CA LEU A 332 -29.07 10.31 9.24
C LEU A 332 -28.31 10.61 10.52
N MET A 333 -28.96 11.18 11.54
CA MET A 333 -28.34 11.48 12.83
C MET A 333 -27.80 10.23 13.52
N ASN A 334 -28.53 9.12 13.47
CA ASN A 334 -28.09 7.85 14.03
C ASN A 334 -26.84 7.32 13.29
N THR A 335 -26.83 7.40 11.96
CA THR A 335 -25.66 7.02 11.16
C THR A 335 -24.45 7.91 11.50
N LEU A 336 -24.64 9.21 11.61
CA LEU A 336 -23.57 10.14 11.99
C LEU A 336 -23.02 9.85 13.37
N ALA A 337 -23.89 9.56 14.35
CA ALA A 337 -23.47 9.18 15.69
C ALA A 337 -22.65 7.88 15.68
N TRP A 338 -23.08 6.88 14.93
CA TRP A 338 -22.36 5.63 14.79
C TRP A 338 -20.99 5.81 14.13
N GLN A 339 -20.92 6.56 13.04
CA GLN A 339 -19.67 6.84 12.33
C GLN A 339 -18.75 7.75 13.15
N GLY A 340 -19.30 8.72 13.86
CA GLY A 340 -18.55 9.66 14.68
C GLY A 340 -17.86 9.03 15.90
N GLN A 341 -18.29 7.85 16.33
CA GLN A 341 -17.65 7.06 17.40
C GLN A 341 -16.53 6.13 16.88
N THR A 342 -16.14 6.27 15.62
CA THR A 342 -15.06 5.47 15.04
C THR A 342 -13.75 5.76 15.79
N GLY A 343 -13.06 4.71 16.21
CA GLY A 343 -11.82 4.80 16.98
C GLY A 343 -11.96 4.83 18.49
N GLU A 344 -13.16 5.10 19.05
CA GLU A 344 -13.36 5.15 20.51
C GLU A 344 -13.31 3.75 21.15
N GLN A 345 -13.86 2.74 20.49
CA GLN A 345 -13.97 1.38 21.07
C GLN A 345 -12.63 0.63 21.11
N GLY A 346 -11.67 0.97 20.27
CA GLY A 346 -10.34 0.32 20.27
C GLY A 346 -9.52 0.64 21.51
N GLU A 347 -9.64 1.84 22.06
CA GLU A 347 -8.93 2.25 23.28
C GLU A 347 -9.63 1.78 24.54
N ALA A 348 -10.96 1.81 24.57
CA ALA A 348 -11.73 1.38 25.73
C ALA A 348 -11.60 -0.12 26.03
N ILE A 349 -11.49 -0.96 24.99
CA ILE A 349 -11.32 -2.42 25.16
C ILE A 349 -9.90 -2.76 25.60
N SER A 350 -8.88 -2.11 25.04
CA SER A 350 -7.49 -2.35 25.43
C SER A 350 -7.22 -1.88 26.87
N ASP A 351 -7.76 -0.72 27.24
CA ASP A 351 -7.67 -0.20 28.60
C ASP A 351 -8.48 -1.02 29.61
N SER A 352 -9.65 -1.51 29.22
CA SER A 352 -10.45 -2.42 30.03
C SER A 352 -9.74 -3.76 30.25
N LEU A 353 -9.14 -4.33 29.20
CA LEU A 353 -8.37 -5.57 29.30
C LEU A 353 -7.09 -5.39 30.12
N MET A 354 -6.39 -4.26 29.99
CA MET A 354 -5.20 -3.96 30.80
C MET A 354 -5.56 -3.70 32.27
N ARG A 355 -6.68 -3.05 32.56
CA ARG A 355 -7.17 -2.86 33.93
C ARG A 355 -7.64 -4.17 34.53
N THR A 356 -8.28 -5.03 33.76
CA THR A 356 -8.70 -6.38 34.23
C THR A 356 -7.49 -7.28 34.46
N ALA A 357 -6.44 -7.18 33.67
CA ALA A 357 -5.20 -7.94 33.85
C ALA A 357 -4.36 -7.44 35.06
N LYS A 358 -4.49 -6.17 35.45
CA LYS A 358 -3.82 -5.60 36.64
C LYS A 358 -4.58 -5.84 37.96
N ASN A 359 -5.86 -6.25 37.92
CA ASN A 359 -6.73 -6.38 39.08
C ASN A 359 -7.19 -7.82 39.34
N LEU A 360 -6.31 -8.81 39.28
CA LEU A 360 -6.54 -10.15 39.85
C LEU A 360 -5.77 -10.30 41.17
N PRO A 361 -6.29 -10.98 42.20
CA PRO A 361 -7.45 -10.63 43.05
C PRO A 361 -7.03 -10.30 44.47
N GLY A 362 -7.75 -9.43 45.09
CA GLY A 362 -7.72 -9.18 46.52
C GLY A 362 -8.89 -8.28 46.94
N LYS A 363 -9.94 -8.94 47.38
CA LYS A 363 -11.00 -8.48 48.29
C LYS A 363 -11.45 -7.00 48.28
N ASP A 364 -12.74 -6.88 47.97
CA ASP A 364 -13.68 -5.89 48.51
C ASP A 364 -13.36 -4.40 48.35
N LYS A 365 -13.70 -3.84 47.16
CA LYS A 365 -14.30 -2.50 47.12
C LYS A 365 -15.22 -2.41 45.89
N LYS A 366 -16.48 -2.06 46.16
CA LYS A 366 -17.47 -1.72 45.11
C LYS A 366 -16.89 -0.65 44.20
N PRO A 367 -17.01 -0.76 42.86
CA PRO A 367 -16.60 0.31 41.98
C PRO A 367 -17.51 1.52 42.17
N VAL A 368 -16.96 2.61 42.67
CA VAL A 368 -17.59 3.92 42.60
C VAL A 368 -17.49 4.35 41.15
N ILE A 369 -18.61 4.38 40.44
CA ILE A 369 -18.70 4.95 39.10
C ILE A 369 -18.58 6.46 39.29
N ASP A 370 -17.39 6.98 39.05
CA ASP A 370 -17.16 8.42 39.00
C ASP A 370 -17.78 8.96 37.72
N GLN A 371 -18.97 9.54 37.85
CA GLN A 371 -19.73 10.12 36.71
C GLN A 371 -19.12 11.41 36.16
N GLN A 372 -17.94 11.83 36.61
CA GLN A 372 -17.27 13.05 36.18
C GLN A 372 -15.95 12.84 35.46
N ALA A 373 -15.45 11.61 35.34
CA ALA A 373 -14.36 11.35 34.45
C ALA A 373 -14.88 11.39 33.00
N ALA A 374 -14.63 12.50 32.30
CA ALA A 374 -14.73 12.53 30.88
C ALA A 374 -13.80 11.41 30.35
N GLY A 375 -14.37 10.35 29.81
CA GLY A 375 -13.60 9.29 29.17
C GLY A 375 -12.69 9.90 28.11
N PRO A 376 -11.61 9.21 27.71
CA PRO A 376 -10.73 9.72 26.68
C PRO A 376 -11.58 10.06 25.44
N ARG A 377 -11.48 11.32 25.02
CA ARG A 377 -12.19 11.81 23.86
C ARG A 377 -11.67 11.06 22.63
N GLY A 378 -12.58 10.55 21.82
CA GLY A 378 -12.24 9.87 20.58
C GLY A 378 -11.57 10.83 19.57
N PRO A 379 -10.87 10.31 18.57
CA PRO A 379 -10.15 11.12 17.57
C PRO A 379 -11.07 12.04 16.75
N LEU A 380 -12.37 11.78 16.75
CA LEU A 380 -13.38 12.56 16.02
C LEU A 380 -14.19 13.51 16.91
N ASP A 381 -13.90 13.61 18.20
CA ASP A 381 -14.67 14.42 19.16
C ASP A 381 -14.73 15.91 18.80
N SER A 382 -13.66 16.46 18.24
CA SER A 382 -13.64 17.86 17.79
C SER A 382 -14.66 18.16 16.69
N THR A 383 -14.94 17.19 15.84
CA THR A 383 -15.85 17.33 14.69
C THR A 383 -17.26 16.86 15.03
N PHE A 384 -17.40 15.71 15.66
CA PHE A 384 -18.68 15.06 15.91
C PHE A 384 -19.17 15.24 17.35
N GLY A 385 -18.34 15.75 18.27
CA GLY A 385 -18.65 15.87 19.68
C GLY A 385 -19.97 16.61 19.99
N PRO A 386 -20.25 17.79 19.37
CA PRO A 386 -21.52 18.48 19.54
C PRO A 386 -22.72 17.63 19.12
N LEU A 387 -22.58 16.86 18.04
CA LEU A 387 -23.61 15.99 17.52
C LEU A 387 -23.80 14.75 18.38
N LEU A 388 -22.71 14.16 18.87
CA LEU A 388 -22.72 13.02 19.79
C LEU A 388 -23.35 13.40 21.13
N THR A 389 -23.17 14.65 21.59
CA THR A 389 -23.81 15.15 22.82
C THR A 389 -25.32 15.24 22.67
N LEU A 390 -25.81 15.59 21.47
CA LEU A 390 -27.25 15.65 21.19
C LEU A 390 -27.89 14.26 21.07
N THR A 391 -27.17 13.26 20.56
CA THR A 391 -27.73 11.95 20.24
C THR A 391 -27.40 10.88 21.28
N GLY A 392 -26.26 10.96 21.95
CA GLY A 392 -25.68 9.82 22.67
C GLY A 392 -25.94 9.75 24.16
N LYS A 393 -26.14 10.85 24.84
CA LYS A 393 -26.39 10.79 26.29
C LYS A 393 -27.83 10.49 26.68
N ASN A 394 -28.79 10.69 25.79
CA ASN A 394 -30.19 10.40 26.05
C ASN A 394 -30.60 8.93 25.78
N SER A 395 -29.84 8.18 25.00
CA SER A 395 -30.19 6.77 24.73
C SER A 395 -29.66 5.80 25.79
N ALA A 396 -28.50 6.06 26.37
CA ALA A 396 -27.98 5.22 27.47
C ALA A 396 -28.77 5.37 28.78
N GLN A 397 -29.31 6.57 29.04
CA GLN A 397 -30.16 6.77 30.22
C GLN A 397 -31.58 6.22 30.06
N LYS A 398 -32.11 6.11 28.86
CA LYS A 398 -33.44 5.50 28.63
C LYS A 398 -33.46 4.00 28.72
N VAL A 399 -32.34 3.31 28.41
CA VAL A 399 -32.27 1.85 28.55
C VAL A 399 -32.16 1.42 30.01
N MET A 400 -31.53 2.22 30.88
CA MET A 400 -31.43 1.91 32.29
C MET A 400 -32.69 2.31 33.11
N ALA A 401 -33.54 3.17 32.60
CA ALA A 401 -34.80 3.57 33.28
C ALA A 401 -35.99 2.65 32.92
N ALA A 402 -35.85 1.79 31.90
CA ALA A 402 -36.89 0.85 31.51
C ALA A 402 -36.81 -0.52 32.19
N ASP A 403 -35.70 -0.81 32.92
CA ASP A 403 -35.51 -2.08 33.67
C ASP A 403 -35.75 -1.92 35.18
N SER A 404 -36.30 -0.78 35.64
CA SER A 404 -36.59 -0.53 37.04
C SER A 404 -38.03 -0.05 37.29
N SER A 405 -39.01 -0.56 36.50
CA SER A 405 -40.44 -0.41 36.85
C SER A 405 -41.20 -1.71 36.61
#